data_7d0b22220271d264023c812a5715833b
#
_entry.id   7d0b22220271d264023c812a5715833b
#
_cell.length_a   1.000
_cell.length_b   1.000
_cell.length_c   1.000
_cell.angle_alpha   90.00
_cell.angle_beta   90.00
_cell.angle_gamma   90.00
#
_symmetry.space_group_name_H-M   'P 1'
#
loop_
_entity.id
_entity.type
_entity.pdbx_description
1 polymer ?
#
loop_
_entity_poly.entity_id
_entity_poly.type
_entity_poly.pdbx_seq_one_letter_code
_entity_poly.pdbx_strand_id
1 'polypeptide(L)'
;MGIENQHSFLQYDKIVSEGEAYETLGIAIIITAARDLKLAYKRLRRAIICRHSTSLIEAEADQIERFFYSKLYHMTTEIDGEKIINHLRDEAGVKKDSLEWAAVDKPKGETARSGV
;
A
#
# COMPACT_ATOMS: atom_id res chain seq x y z
N MET A 1 5.75 12.62 24.65
CA MET A 1 5.90 11.48 25.32
C MET A 1 5.54 10.21 24.59
N GLY A 2 6.56 9.41 24.32
CA GLY A 2 6.37 8.17 23.63
C GLY A 2 5.47 7.19 24.38
N ILE A 3 5.46 7.30 25.70
CA ILE A 3 4.66 6.44 26.54
C ILE A 3 3.16 6.68 26.28
N GLU A 4 2.79 7.91 26.01
CA GLU A 4 1.39 8.24 25.73
C GLU A 4 0.89 7.58 24.46
N ASN A 5 1.71 7.49 23.44
CA ASN A 5 1.31 6.82 22.22
C ASN A 5 1.09 5.34 22.44
N GLN A 6 1.94 4.71 23.23
CA GLN A 6 1.76 3.31 23.57
C GLN A 6 0.55 3.10 24.43
N HIS A 7 0.33 4.01 25.36
CA HIS A 7 -0.85 3.94 26.22
C HIS A 7 -2.14 4.13 25.45
N SER A 8 -2.12 4.96 24.42
CA SER A 8 -3.31 5.15 23.59
C SER A 8 -3.72 3.85 22.93
N PHE A 9 -2.76 3.10 22.44
CA PHE A 9 -3.04 1.82 21.83
C PHE A 9 -3.64 0.85 22.86
N LEU A 10 -3.07 0.78 24.04
CA LEU A 10 -3.58 -0.09 25.10
C LEU A 10 -4.95 0.35 25.61
N GLN A 11 -5.17 1.65 25.72
CA GLN A 11 -6.46 2.16 26.14
C GLN A 11 -7.54 1.86 25.12
N TYR A 12 -7.19 1.94 23.86
CA TYR A 12 -8.13 1.61 22.80
C TYR A 12 -8.60 0.16 22.95
N ASP A 13 -7.67 -0.73 23.23
CA ASP A 13 -7.96 -2.13 23.45
C ASP A 13 -8.92 -2.35 24.63
N LYS A 14 -8.85 -1.50 25.64
CA LYS A 14 -9.71 -1.60 26.81
C LYS A 14 -11.10 -1.03 26.57
N ILE A 15 -11.21 -0.03 25.71
CA ILE A 15 -12.46 0.69 25.50
C ILE A 15 -13.40 -0.08 24.58
N VAL A 16 -12.87 -0.71 23.55
CA VAL A 16 -13.68 -1.45 22.59
C VAL A 16 -13.62 -2.93 22.89
N SER A 17 -14.62 -3.67 22.39
CA SER A 17 -14.60 -5.11 22.53
C SER A 17 -13.37 -5.66 21.80
N GLU A 18 -12.92 -6.83 22.21
CA GLU A 18 -11.74 -7.44 21.61
C GLU A 18 -11.87 -7.56 20.10
N GLY A 19 -13.05 -7.97 19.61
CA GLY A 19 -13.29 -8.10 18.19
C GLY A 19 -13.19 -6.77 17.47
N GLU A 20 -13.76 -5.72 18.05
CA GLU A 20 -13.70 -4.39 17.45
C GLU A 20 -12.29 -3.84 17.42
N ALA A 21 -11.51 -4.10 18.47
CA ALA A 21 -10.12 -3.67 18.52
C ALA A 21 -9.30 -4.33 17.40
N TYR A 22 -9.49 -5.61 17.18
CA TYR A 22 -8.78 -6.33 16.13
C TYR A 22 -9.20 -5.87 14.74
N GLU A 23 -10.50 -5.61 14.53
CA GLU A 23 -10.96 -5.09 13.25
C GLU A 23 -10.35 -3.73 12.94
N THR A 24 -10.37 -2.84 13.91
CA THR A 24 -9.82 -1.49 13.72
C THR A 24 -8.32 -1.55 13.47
N LEU A 25 -7.62 -2.40 14.20
CA LEU A 25 -6.19 -2.57 14.01
C LEU A 25 -5.90 -3.13 12.62
N GLY A 26 -6.68 -4.11 12.18
CA GLY A 26 -6.54 -4.70 10.85
C GLY A 26 -6.75 -3.68 9.74
N ILE A 27 -7.75 -2.81 9.90
CA ILE A 27 -8.00 -1.75 8.92
C ILE A 27 -6.83 -0.77 8.89
N ALA A 28 -6.29 -0.43 10.04
CA ALA A 28 -5.14 0.47 10.11
C ALA A 28 -3.92 -0.13 9.41
N ILE A 29 -3.72 -1.42 9.57
CA ILE A 29 -2.62 -2.12 8.89
C ILE A 29 -2.82 -2.08 7.37
N ILE A 30 -4.05 -2.30 6.91
CA ILE A 30 -4.36 -2.25 5.48
C ILE A 30 -4.10 -0.85 4.91
N ILE A 31 -4.54 0.18 5.61
CA ILE A 31 -4.33 1.56 5.17
C ILE A 31 -2.85 1.87 5.09
N THR A 32 -2.09 1.44 6.09
CA THR A 32 -0.64 1.66 6.11
C THR A 32 0.03 0.92 4.95
N ALA A 33 -0.35 -0.34 4.74
CA ALA A 33 0.21 -1.13 3.65
C ALA A 33 -0.12 -0.52 2.29
N ALA A 34 -1.34 -0.03 2.10
CA ALA A 34 -1.73 0.61 0.85
C ALA A 34 -0.94 1.88 0.60
N ARG A 35 -0.74 2.67 1.65
CA ARG A 35 0.06 3.88 1.54
C ARG A 35 1.51 3.58 1.20
N ASP A 36 2.08 2.60 1.87
CA ASP A 36 3.46 2.20 1.63
C ASP A 36 3.64 1.65 0.22
N LEU A 37 2.66 0.87 -0.24
CA LEU A 37 2.72 0.30 -1.58
C LEU A 37 2.63 1.40 -2.64
N LYS A 38 1.75 2.37 -2.44
CA LYS A 38 1.64 3.50 -3.37
C LYS A 38 2.94 4.28 -3.45
N LEU A 39 3.58 4.51 -2.31
CA LEU A 39 4.87 5.19 -2.29
C LEU A 39 5.95 4.38 -3.00
N ALA A 40 5.97 3.07 -2.78
CA ALA A 40 6.92 2.20 -3.45
C ALA A 40 6.73 2.25 -4.96
N TYR A 41 5.48 2.22 -5.43
CA TYR A 41 5.20 2.31 -6.86
C TYR A 41 5.62 3.65 -7.45
N LYS A 42 5.40 4.76 -6.72
CA LYS A 42 5.84 6.07 -7.19
C LYS A 42 7.35 6.15 -7.31
N ARG A 43 8.05 5.60 -6.33
CA ARG A 43 9.51 5.54 -6.37
C ARG A 43 9.99 4.65 -7.51
N LEU A 44 9.30 3.54 -7.73
CA LEU A 44 9.63 2.63 -8.81
C LEU A 44 9.48 3.32 -10.17
N ARG A 45 8.37 4.04 -10.36
CA ARG A 45 8.15 4.79 -11.60
C ARG A 45 9.27 5.79 -11.84
N ARG A 46 9.65 6.53 -10.81
CA ARG A 46 10.73 7.51 -10.93
C ARG A 46 12.05 6.84 -11.29
N ALA A 47 12.35 5.72 -10.65
CA ALA A 47 13.58 4.98 -10.93
C ALA A 47 13.59 4.46 -12.37
N ILE A 48 12.45 3.97 -12.86
CA ILE A 48 12.35 3.52 -14.25
C ILE A 48 12.60 4.67 -15.21
N ILE A 49 11.94 5.79 -15.00
CA ILE A 49 12.06 6.97 -15.86
C ILE A 49 13.48 7.50 -15.87
N CYS A 50 14.12 7.52 -14.70
CA CYS A 50 15.47 8.02 -14.56
C CYS A 50 16.54 6.98 -14.87
N ARG A 51 16.12 5.76 -15.21
CA ARG A 51 17.01 4.64 -15.54
C ARG A 51 17.95 4.29 -14.39
N HIS A 52 17.43 4.39 -13.16
CA HIS A 52 18.15 3.94 -11.98
C HIS A 52 17.81 2.48 -11.70
N SER A 53 18.61 1.85 -10.84
CA SER A 53 18.34 0.48 -10.44
C SER A 53 17.00 0.40 -9.71
N THR A 54 16.22 -0.61 -10.06
CA THR A 54 14.88 -0.82 -9.47
C THR A 54 14.82 -2.03 -8.56
N SER A 55 15.89 -2.79 -8.45
CA SER A 55 15.87 -4.08 -7.74
C SER A 55 15.35 -4.00 -6.31
N LEU A 56 15.85 -3.06 -5.53
CA LEU A 56 15.44 -2.94 -4.13
C LEU A 56 14.00 -2.46 -4.01
N ILE A 57 13.59 -1.55 -4.87
CA ILE A 57 12.24 -1.02 -4.85
C ILE A 57 11.25 -2.09 -5.28
N GLU A 58 11.60 -2.90 -6.28
CA GLU A 58 10.76 -4.01 -6.71
C GLU A 58 10.60 -5.02 -5.60
N ALA A 59 11.68 -5.34 -4.89
CA ALA A 59 11.62 -6.27 -3.77
C ALA A 59 10.72 -5.74 -2.66
N GLU A 60 10.80 -4.45 -2.36
CA GLU A 60 9.96 -3.82 -1.36
C GLU A 60 8.50 -3.87 -1.77
N ALA A 61 8.19 -3.51 -3.01
CA ALA A 61 6.83 -3.56 -3.52
C ALA A 61 6.28 -4.99 -3.47
N ASP A 62 7.08 -5.97 -3.88
CA ASP A 62 6.67 -7.36 -3.85
C ASP A 62 6.33 -7.82 -2.43
N GLN A 63 7.15 -7.42 -1.48
CA GLN A 63 6.91 -7.78 -0.08
C GLN A 63 5.61 -7.19 0.44
N ILE A 64 5.33 -5.94 0.10
CA ILE A 64 4.08 -5.31 0.52
C ILE A 64 2.89 -5.95 -0.19
N GLU A 65 3.02 -6.25 -1.49
CA GLU A 65 1.95 -6.90 -2.24
C GLU A 65 1.55 -8.24 -1.64
N ARG A 66 2.50 -8.98 -1.10
CA ARG A 66 2.22 -10.27 -0.48
C ARG A 66 1.24 -10.14 0.68
N PHE A 67 1.29 -9.02 1.38
CA PHE A 67 0.32 -8.79 2.45
C PHE A 67 -1.11 -8.82 1.93
N PHE A 68 -1.36 -8.25 0.74
CA PHE A 68 -2.71 -8.20 0.17
C PHE A 68 -3.23 -9.55 -0.29
N TYR A 69 -2.36 -10.54 -0.38
CA TYR A 69 -2.75 -11.91 -0.67
C TYR A 69 -2.72 -12.79 0.57
N SER A 70 -2.35 -12.24 1.72
CA SER A 70 -2.18 -13.02 2.93
C SER A 70 -3.52 -13.38 3.57
N LYS A 71 -3.47 -14.41 4.42
CA LYS A 71 -4.63 -14.81 5.19
C LYS A 71 -5.08 -13.69 6.12
N LEU A 72 -4.13 -12.98 6.71
CA LEU A 72 -4.45 -11.86 7.60
C LEU A 72 -5.28 -10.81 6.89
N TYR A 73 -4.90 -10.44 5.67
CA TYR A 73 -5.66 -9.49 4.89
C TYR A 73 -7.08 -9.98 4.65
N HIS A 74 -7.22 -11.23 4.20
CA HIS A 74 -8.53 -11.80 3.88
C HIS A 74 -9.42 -11.96 5.09
N MET A 75 -8.85 -12.11 6.27
CA MET A 75 -9.63 -12.16 7.50
C MET A 75 -10.16 -10.79 7.92
N THR A 76 -9.54 -9.73 7.43
CA THR A 76 -9.86 -8.37 7.84
C THR A 76 -10.89 -7.70 6.92
N THR A 77 -10.87 -8.03 5.65
CA THR A 77 -11.75 -7.40 4.68
C THR A 77 -12.12 -8.37 3.56
N GLU A 78 -13.27 -8.14 2.96
CA GLU A 78 -13.72 -8.91 1.81
C GLU A 78 -13.26 -8.30 0.48
N ILE A 79 -12.64 -7.14 0.53
CA ILE A 79 -12.16 -6.48 -0.68
C ILE A 79 -11.00 -7.29 -1.26
N ASP A 80 -11.08 -7.58 -2.56
CA ASP A 80 -10.03 -8.33 -3.24
C ASP A 80 -8.72 -7.53 -3.22
N GLY A 81 -7.67 -8.12 -2.65
CA GLY A 81 -6.37 -7.47 -2.58
C GLY A 81 -5.80 -7.13 -3.94
N GLU A 82 -6.05 -7.97 -4.94
CA GLU A 82 -5.58 -7.72 -6.29
C GLU A 82 -6.19 -6.43 -6.87
N LYS A 83 -7.45 -6.17 -6.55
CA LYS A 83 -8.09 -4.93 -7.00
C LYS A 83 -7.43 -3.71 -6.41
N ILE A 84 -7.06 -3.78 -5.14
CA ILE A 84 -6.37 -2.68 -4.49
C ILE A 84 -5.00 -2.48 -5.13
N ILE A 85 -4.26 -3.57 -5.34
CA ILE A 85 -2.95 -3.49 -5.97
C ILE A 85 -3.05 -2.84 -7.35
N ASN A 86 -3.99 -3.28 -8.17
CA ASN A 86 -4.16 -2.73 -9.51
C ASN A 86 -4.54 -1.25 -9.48
N HIS A 87 -5.40 -0.89 -8.55
CA HIS A 87 -5.78 0.51 -8.38
C HIS A 87 -4.57 1.37 -8.00
N LEU A 88 -3.75 0.90 -7.08
CA LEU A 88 -2.57 1.63 -6.65
C LEU A 88 -1.52 1.74 -7.76
N ARG A 89 -1.37 0.70 -8.56
CA ARG A 89 -0.48 0.75 -9.72
C ARG A 89 -0.95 1.79 -10.73
N ASP A 90 -2.26 1.81 -11.00
CA ASP A 90 -2.84 2.78 -11.92
C ASP A 90 -2.64 4.20 -11.42
N GLU A 91 -2.88 4.43 -10.14
CA GLU A 91 -2.71 5.76 -9.57
C GLU A 91 -1.25 6.22 -9.60
N ALA A 92 -0.34 5.31 -9.34
CA ALA A 92 1.07 5.65 -9.32
C ALA A 92 1.70 5.72 -10.71
N GLY A 93 1.06 5.12 -11.70
CA GLY A 93 1.56 5.15 -13.07
C GLY A 93 2.60 4.09 -13.38
N VAL A 94 2.43 2.91 -12.83
CA VAL A 94 3.29 1.76 -13.15
C VAL A 94 2.43 0.60 -13.60
N LYS A 95 3.03 -0.29 -14.39
CA LYS A 95 2.38 -1.53 -14.77
C LYS A 95 3.42 -2.64 -14.74
N LYS A 96 2.95 -3.86 -14.59
CA LYS A 96 3.82 -5.02 -14.57
C LYS A 96 3.34 -6.01 -15.62
N ASP A 97 4.16 -6.29 -16.61
CA ASP A 97 3.89 -7.28 -17.64
C ASP A 97 4.84 -8.45 -17.41
N SER A 98 4.26 -9.62 -17.13
CA SER A 98 5.05 -10.79 -16.74
C SER A 98 5.92 -10.47 -15.54
N LEU A 99 7.21 -10.34 -15.72
CA LEU A 99 8.16 -10.03 -14.65
C LEU A 99 8.76 -8.64 -14.78
N GLU A 100 8.32 -7.88 -15.78
CA GLU A 100 8.89 -6.56 -16.03
C GLU A 100 7.96 -5.43 -15.62
N TRP A 101 8.54 -4.45 -14.95
CA TRP A 101 7.84 -3.23 -14.58
C TRP A 101 8.07 -2.16 -15.61
N ALA A 102 7.05 -1.36 -15.85
CA ALA A 102 7.14 -0.23 -16.78
C ALA A 102 6.40 0.97 -16.23
N ALA A 103 6.87 2.15 -16.61
CA ALA A 103 6.18 3.38 -16.24
C ALA A 103 5.14 3.70 -17.32
N VAL A 104 3.96 4.17 -16.90
CA VAL A 104 2.96 4.67 -17.85
C VAL A 104 3.12 6.18 -17.98
N ASP A 105 2.74 6.69 -19.16
CA ASP A 105 2.92 8.10 -19.46
C ASP A 105 2.13 9.02 -18.55
N LYS A 106 0.89 8.64 -18.24
CA LYS A 106 0.01 9.49 -17.42
C LYS A 106 -0.58 8.69 -16.28
N PRO A 107 -0.01 8.83 -15.07
CA PRO A 107 -0.60 8.21 -13.89
C PRO A 107 -1.97 8.83 -13.62
N LYS A 108 -2.92 8.01 -13.25
CA LYS A 108 -4.26 8.50 -12.95
C LYS A 108 -4.27 9.48 -11.79
N GLY A 109 -3.38 9.27 -10.83
CA GLY A 109 -3.30 10.15 -9.67
C GLY A 109 -2.84 11.56 -9.98
N GLU A 110 -2.27 11.81 -11.16
CA GLU A 110 -1.81 13.14 -11.56
C GLU A 110 -2.67 13.78 -12.64
N THR A 111 -3.72 13.10 -13.06
CA THR A 111 -4.55 13.57 -14.15
C THR A 111 -5.11 14.98 -13.91
N ALA A 112 -5.56 15.23 -12.69
CA ALA A 112 -6.15 16.51 -12.37
C ALA A 112 -5.19 17.67 -12.57
N ARG A 113 -3.91 17.46 -12.27
CA ARG A 113 -2.91 18.51 -12.40
C ARG A 113 -2.42 18.67 -13.81
N SER A 114 -2.38 17.57 -14.56
CA SER A 114 -1.92 17.67 -15.94
C SER A 114 -2.92 18.37 -16.84
N GLY A 115 -4.15 18.55 -16.38
CA GLY A 115 -5.13 19.32 -17.11
C GLY A 115 -4.98 20.82 -16.98
N VAL A 116 -4.09 21.26 -16.18
CA VAL A 116 -3.88 22.70 -15.93
C VAL A 116 -2.95 23.35 -16.99
#